data_7c9f0e2889b473c29f231c9236cf90a5
#
_entry.id   7c9f0e2889b473c29f231c9236cf90a5
#
_cell.length_a   1.000
_cell.length_b   1.000
_cell.length_c   1.000
_cell.angle_alpha   90.00
_cell.angle_beta   90.00
_cell.angle_gamma   90.00
#
_symmetry.space_group_name_H-M   'P 1'
#
loop_
_entity.id
_entity.type
_entity.pdbx_description
1 polymer ?
#
loop_
_entity_poly.entity_id
_entity_poly.type
_entity_poly.pdbx_seq_one_letter_code
_entity_poly.pdbx_strand_id
1 'polypeptide(L)'
;MAKDARLVRDPHQKEIVRLFSAFDGSKNRRKIFEDFITVSACAVSNLLDTVHYEEREKRYLDTIRQYKRNEIDVFAKMYGQIELGVEEKPDQDFLGEMYMALDFGSAAAGQFFTPYSVCQCMAAINTDYDRLNAQIADQGFIGVMDPACGAGALLVAFANECEKAGINYHHSVLFVAQDVDYIVGMMCYLALSCMGCAGIVCIGDSLLNPITFHDSRGLLPIDTDGRIWYTPQFLMAPEWAGRQLAARMDLFAHGGRSKREPEPAADETPAIAPPSQIQPPTAAEEAETPVVISPEPEKPVEAEETAYGDNEFGQLMFF
;
A
#
# COMPACT_ATOMS: atom_id res chain seq x y z
N MET A 1 3.06 -21.58 19.39
CA MET A 1 2.86 -20.31 20.11
C MET A 1 4.15 -19.69 20.64
N ALA A 2 4.90 -20.31 21.56
CA ALA A 2 6.21 -19.75 21.98
C ALA A 2 7.24 -19.69 20.84
N LYS A 3 7.11 -20.54 19.82
CA LYS A 3 7.98 -20.55 18.63
C LYS A 3 7.64 -19.40 17.69
N ASP A 4 6.39 -19.08 17.51
CA ASP A 4 5.90 -18.06 16.59
C ASP A 4 6.14 -16.64 17.11
N ALA A 5 6.01 -16.41 18.42
CA ALA A 5 6.36 -15.12 19.03
C ALA A 5 7.86 -14.77 18.91
N ARG A 6 8.71 -15.74 18.51
CA ARG A 6 10.13 -15.48 18.20
C ARG A 6 10.35 -15.02 16.77
N LEU A 7 9.34 -15.16 15.89
CA LEU A 7 9.42 -14.78 14.50
C LEU A 7 9.21 -13.27 14.33
N VAL A 8 8.46 -12.64 15.22
CA VAL A 8 8.22 -11.20 15.25
C VAL A 8 9.09 -10.52 16.31
N ARG A 9 9.51 -9.29 16.05
CA ARG A 9 10.43 -8.54 16.92
C ARG A 9 9.72 -7.55 17.85
N ASP A 10 8.72 -6.89 17.30
CA ASP A 10 7.94 -5.87 17.99
C ASP A 10 7.15 -6.45 19.17
N PRO A 11 7.08 -5.77 20.35
CA PRO A 11 6.38 -6.26 21.53
C PRO A 11 4.87 -6.37 21.30
N HIS A 12 4.25 -5.46 20.54
CA HIS A 12 2.83 -5.46 20.26
C HIS A 12 2.45 -6.55 19.26
N GLN A 13 3.30 -6.81 18.25
CA GLN A 13 3.15 -7.98 17.38
C GLN A 13 3.23 -9.30 18.18
N LYS A 14 4.16 -9.40 19.14
CA LYS A 14 4.25 -10.58 20.03
C LYS A 14 2.99 -10.78 20.84
N GLU A 15 2.39 -9.70 21.34
CA GLU A 15 1.13 -9.77 22.08
C GLU A 15 -0.02 -10.23 21.17
N ILE A 16 -0.12 -9.74 19.93
CA ILE A 16 -1.10 -10.25 18.95
C ILE A 16 -0.90 -11.75 18.73
N VAL A 17 0.34 -12.21 18.53
CA VAL A 17 0.64 -13.64 18.39
C VAL A 17 0.23 -14.43 19.62
N ARG A 18 0.41 -13.89 20.82
CA ARG A 18 -0.04 -14.51 22.07
C ARG A 18 -1.57 -14.61 22.14
N LEU A 19 -2.27 -13.56 21.71
CA LEU A 19 -3.73 -13.50 21.70
C LEU A 19 -4.38 -14.56 20.81
N PHE A 20 -3.69 -15.07 19.77
CA PHE A 20 -4.19 -16.22 18.99
C PHE A 20 -4.51 -17.45 19.86
N SER A 21 -3.92 -17.59 21.07
CA SER A 21 -4.20 -18.69 21.97
C SER A 21 -5.59 -18.67 22.60
N ALA A 22 -6.26 -17.53 22.54
CA ALA A 22 -7.61 -17.37 23.08
C ALA A 22 -8.71 -17.95 22.17
N PHE A 23 -8.36 -18.19 20.90
CA PHE A 23 -9.29 -18.79 19.95
C PHE A 23 -9.31 -20.31 20.05
N ASP A 24 -10.41 -20.90 19.61
CA ASP A 24 -10.56 -22.36 19.56
C ASP A 24 -9.43 -22.97 18.70
N GLY A 25 -8.71 -23.95 19.27
CA GLY A 25 -7.54 -24.57 18.65
C GLY A 25 -7.84 -25.33 17.36
N SER A 26 -9.11 -25.55 17.00
CA SER A 26 -9.53 -26.11 15.72
C SER A 26 -9.52 -25.10 14.58
N LYS A 27 -9.50 -23.79 14.86
CA LYS A 27 -9.50 -22.74 13.89
C LYS A 27 -8.11 -22.52 13.25
N ASN A 28 -8.08 -22.36 11.96
CA ASN A 28 -6.84 -22.02 11.23
C ASN A 28 -6.39 -20.60 11.60
N ARG A 29 -5.13 -20.45 12.00
CA ARG A 29 -4.55 -19.16 12.42
C ARG A 29 -4.53 -18.10 11.33
N ARG A 30 -4.24 -18.49 10.09
CA ARG A 30 -4.33 -17.60 8.93
C ARG A 30 -5.76 -17.06 8.80
N LYS A 31 -6.75 -17.94 8.89
CA LYS A 31 -8.16 -17.52 8.83
C LYS A 31 -8.55 -16.59 9.98
N ILE A 32 -8.07 -16.85 11.21
CA ILE A 32 -8.29 -15.93 12.34
C ILE A 32 -7.68 -14.54 12.04
N PHE A 33 -6.50 -14.51 11.46
CA PHE A 33 -5.84 -13.26 11.09
C PHE A 33 -6.62 -12.51 9.98
N GLU A 34 -7.03 -13.21 8.92
CA GLU A 34 -7.83 -12.64 7.83
C GLU A 34 -9.16 -12.07 8.35
N ASP A 35 -9.82 -12.80 9.24
CA ASP A 35 -11.06 -12.37 9.90
C ASP A 35 -10.83 -11.17 10.83
N PHE A 36 -9.72 -11.17 11.56
CA PHE A 36 -9.29 -10.05 12.41
C PHE A 36 -9.09 -8.77 11.56
N ILE A 37 -8.35 -8.83 10.46
CA ILE A 37 -8.14 -7.70 9.55
C ILE A 37 -9.47 -7.22 8.98
N THR A 38 -10.32 -8.15 8.52
CA THR A 38 -11.65 -7.82 7.97
C THR A 38 -12.53 -7.12 8.99
N VAL A 39 -12.64 -7.67 10.20
CA VAL A 39 -13.47 -7.12 11.29
C VAL A 39 -12.98 -5.73 11.69
N SER A 40 -11.65 -5.57 11.83
CA SER A 40 -11.05 -4.28 12.20
C SER A 40 -11.27 -3.23 11.12
N ALA A 41 -11.04 -3.56 9.85
CA ALA A 41 -11.26 -2.64 8.74
C ALA A 41 -12.74 -2.20 8.63
N CYS A 42 -13.68 -3.16 8.73
CA CYS A 42 -15.10 -2.83 8.75
C CYS A 42 -15.47 -1.94 9.94
N ALA A 43 -14.98 -2.24 11.15
CA ALA A 43 -15.26 -1.47 12.35
C ALA A 43 -14.76 -0.02 12.22
N VAL A 44 -13.52 0.18 11.77
CA VAL A 44 -12.95 1.52 11.53
C VAL A 44 -13.73 2.30 10.49
N SER A 45 -14.07 1.65 9.36
CA SER A 45 -14.81 2.28 8.29
C SER A 45 -16.23 2.68 8.70
N ASN A 46 -16.94 1.80 9.42
CA ASN A 46 -18.33 2.01 9.82
C ASN A 46 -18.52 3.19 10.80
N LEU A 47 -17.45 3.71 11.39
CA LEU A 47 -17.53 4.89 12.23
C LEU A 47 -17.89 6.16 11.43
N LEU A 48 -17.52 6.22 10.15
CA LEU A 48 -17.57 7.47 9.37
C LEU A 48 -18.15 7.30 7.97
N ASP A 49 -17.90 6.17 7.31
CA ASP A 49 -18.36 5.90 5.95
C ASP A 49 -19.80 5.39 5.96
N THR A 50 -20.73 6.32 5.90
CA THR A 50 -22.17 6.00 5.88
C THR A 50 -22.65 5.46 4.52
N VAL A 51 -21.91 5.71 3.45
CA VAL A 51 -22.30 5.27 2.09
C VAL A 51 -22.18 3.75 1.96
N HIS A 52 -21.12 3.17 2.51
CA HIS A 52 -20.84 1.74 2.41
C HIS A 52 -21.19 0.97 3.69
N TYR A 53 -21.85 1.63 4.65
CA TYR A 53 -22.13 1.08 5.98
C TYR A 53 -22.86 -0.27 5.92
N GLU A 54 -23.95 -0.36 5.18
CA GLU A 54 -24.78 -1.58 5.16
C GLU A 54 -24.01 -2.82 4.66
N GLU A 55 -23.22 -2.66 3.62
CA GLU A 55 -22.41 -3.75 3.08
C GLU A 55 -21.30 -4.17 4.06
N ARG A 56 -20.60 -3.19 4.64
CA ARG A 56 -19.49 -3.43 5.56
C ARG A 56 -19.97 -3.96 6.91
N GLU A 57 -21.11 -3.46 7.40
CA GLU A 57 -21.73 -3.99 8.60
C GLU A 57 -22.19 -5.44 8.41
N LYS A 58 -22.76 -5.74 7.26
CA LYS A 58 -23.10 -7.13 6.91
C LYS A 58 -21.85 -8.02 6.91
N ARG A 59 -20.76 -7.57 6.29
CA ARG A 59 -19.48 -8.31 6.25
C ARG A 59 -18.92 -8.49 7.66
N TYR A 60 -18.95 -7.46 8.49
CA TYR A 60 -18.56 -7.50 9.89
C TYR A 60 -19.37 -8.58 10.65
N LEU A 61 -20.71 -8.50 10.60
CA LEU A 61 -21.60 -9.42 11.28
C LEU A 61 -21.44 -10.88 10.80
N ASP A 62 -21.33 -11.08 9.49
CA ASP A 62 -21.14 -12.43 8.92
C ASP A 62 -19.80 -13.04 9.37
N THR A 63 -18.77 -12.23 9.56
CA THR A 63 -17.47 -12.69 10.06
C THR A 63 -17.54 -13.02 11.55
N ILE A 64 -18.05 -12.13 12.41
CA ILE A 64 -18.05 -12.33 13.85
C ILE A 64 -19.01 -13.44 14.30
N ARG A 65 -20.06 -13.78 13.54
CA ARG A 65 -20.98 -14.90 13.85
C ARG A 65 -20.27 -16.25 13.96
N GLN A 66 -19.07 -16.37 13.38
CA GLN A 66 -18.26 -17.60 13.44
C GLN A 66 -17.48 -17.72 14.74
N TYR A 67 -17.56 -16.72 15.63
CA TYR A 67 -16.76 -16.60 16.85
C TYR A 67 -17.64 -16.53 18.08
N LYS A 68 -17.11 -17.07 19.21
CA LYS A 68 -17.74 -16.93 20.53
C LYS A 68 -17.56 -15.50 21.04
N ARG A 69 -18.43 -15.06 21.92
CA ARG A 69 -18.39 -13.69 22.48
C ARG A 69 -17.00 -13.30 23.02
N ASN A 70 -16.38 -14.19 23.78
CA ASN A 70 -15.06 -13.95 24.34
C ASN A 70 -13.94 -13.93 23.28
N GLU A 71 -14.11 -14.60 22.13
CA GLU A 71 -13.18 -14.55 21.01
C GLU A 71 -13.32 -13.22 20.23
N ILE A 72 -14.53 -12.67 20.13
CA ILE A 72 -14.77 -11.35 19.50
C ILE A 72 -14.07 -10.25 20.30
N ASP A 73 -14.12 -10.30 21.63
CA ASP A 73 -13.43 -9.34 22.50
C ASP A 73 -11.89 -9.39 22.32
N VAL A 74 -11.35 -10.52 21.83
CA VAL A 74 -9.92 -10.63 21.50
C VAL A 74 -9.56 -9.84 20.26
N PHE A 75 -10.42 -9.77 19.26
CA PHE A 75 -10.16 -8.95 18.06
C PHE A 75 -9.97 -7.46 18.42
N ALA A 76 -10.80 -6.93 19.33
CA ALA A 76 -10.63 -5.56 19.81
C ALA A 76 -9.28 -5.36 20.52
N LYS A 77 -8.84 -6.35 21.31
CA LYS A 77 -7.51 -6.29 21.96
C LYS A 77 -6.37 -6.36 20.96
N MET A 78 -6.51 -7.19 19.92
CA MET A 78 -5.51 -7.27 18.84
C MET A 78 -5.43 -5.95 18.07
N TYR A 79 -6.56 -5.31 17.78
CA TYR A 79 -6.58 -4.00 17.13
C TYR A 79 -5.90 -2.92 17.99
N GLY A 80 -6.18 -2.88 19.30
CA GLY A 80 -5.49 -1.97 20.21
C GLY A 80 -3.97 -2.17 20.25
N GLN A 81 -3.46 -3.40 19.96
CA GLN A 81 -2.02 -3.62 19.84
C GLN A 81 -1.45 -3.04 18.52
N ILE A 82 -2.24 -2.98 17.44
CA ILE A 82 -1.81 -2.27 16.21
C ILE A 82 -1.68 -0.78 16.51
N GLU A 83 -2.69 -0.17 17.13
CA GLU A 83 -2.67 1.26 17.47
C GLU A 83 -1.48 1.62 18.33
N LEU A 84 -1.26 0.88 19.43
CA LEU A 84 -0.12 1.10 20.32
C LEU A 84 1.23 0.89 19.62
N GLY A 85 1.36 -0.14 18.79
CA GLY A 85 2.60 -0.42 18.07
C GLY A 85 2.93 0.65 17.03
N VAL A 86 1.91 1.18 16.33
CA VAL A 86 2.09 2.28 15.36
C VAL A 86 2.37 3.60 16.08
N GLU A 87 1.71 3.88 17.23
CA GLU A 87 1.97 5.08 18.04
C GLU A 87 3.39 5.06 18.62
N GLU A 88 3.85 3.92 19.16
CA GLU A 88 5.19 3.80 19.73
C GLU A 88 6.29 3.87 18.67
N LYS A 89 6.04 3.27 17.49
CA LYS A 89 6.99 3.25 16.39
C LYS A 89 6.27 3.39 15.05
N PRO A 90 5.98 4.61 14.56
CA PRO A 90 5.29 4.83 13.31
C PRO A 90 6.12 4.43 12.07
N ASP A 91 7.45 4.48 12.14
CA ASP A 91 8.38 4.15 11.05
C ASP A 91 8.66 2.63 11.01
N GLN A 92 7.61 1.84 10.64
CA GLN A 92 7.69 0.39 10.47
C GLN A 92 6.54 -0.16 9.60
N ASP A 93 6.76 -1.30 8.96
CA ASP A 93 5.70 -2.11 8.35
C ASP A 93 5.10 -3.09 9.39
N PHE A 94 4.26 -2.58 10.30
CA PHE A 94 3.77 -3.37 11.43
C PHE A 94 3.00 -4.63 10.99
N LEU A 95 2.05 -4.48 10.06
CA LEU A 95 1.19 -5.59 9.64
C LEU A 95 1.85 -6.49 8.60
N GLY A 96 2.58 -5.92 7.63
CA GLY A 96 3.22 -6.71 6.58
C GLY A 96 4.38 -7.56 7.11
N GLU A 97 5.24 -7.01 7.99
CA GLU A 97 6.29 -7.80 8.65
C GLU A 97 5.71 -8.96 9.46
N MET A 98 4.62 -8.72 10.22
CA MET A 98 3.95 -9.78 10.98
C MET A 98 3.33 -10.84 10.07
N TYR A 99 2.67 -10.43 8.99
CA TYR A 99 2.05 -11.33 8.01
C TYR A 99 3.08 -12.26 7.37
N MET A 100 4.21 -11.71 6.97
CA MET A 100 5.32 -12.48 6.38
C MET A 100 6.01 -13.38 7.41
N ALA A 101 6.27 -12.87 8.63
CA ALA A 101 6.90 -13.65 9.70
C ALA A 101 6.06 -14.86 10.15
N LEU A 102 4.73 -14.76 10.06
CA LEU A 102 3.81 -15.85 10.40
C LEU A 102 3.53 -16.79 9.23
N ASP A 103 4.19 -16.58 8.08
CA ASP A 103 4.03 -17.38 6.85
C ASP A 103 2.57 -17.42 6.36
N PHE A 104 1.88 -16.27 6.44
CA PHE A 104 0.52 -16.12 5.94
C PHE A 104 0.47 -15.73 4.46
N GLY A 105 1.58 -15.25 3.92
CA GLY A 105 1.73 -14.95 2.49
C GLY A 105 1.59 -16.21 1.63
N SER A 106 1.12 -16.04 0.41
CA SER A 106 1.02 -17.11 -0.58
C SER A 106 2.21 -17.06 -1.55
N ALA A 107 3.21 -17.89 -1.32
CA ALA A 107 4.30 -18.07 -2.28
C ALA A 107 3.79 -18.51 -3.67
N ALA A 108 2.68 -19.25 -3.71
CA ALA A 108 2.05 -19.68 -4.96
C ALA A 108 1.37 -18.52 -5.72
N ALA A 109 0.96 -17.45 -4.99
CA ALA A 109 0.42 -16.23 -5.57
C ALA A 109 1.50 -15.16 -5.84
N GLY A 110 2.77 -15.44 -5.56
CA GLY A 110 3.87 -14.48 -5.76
C GLY A 110 3.84 -13.30 -4.78
N GLN A 111 3.16 -13.44 -3.64
CA GLN A 111 3.07 -12.39 -2.61
C GLN A 111 4.38 -12.31 -1.82
N PHE A 112 5.27 -11.43 -2.25
CA PHE A 112 6.48 -11.07 -1.52
C PHE A 112 6.44 -9.58 -1.23
N PHE A 113 6.41 -9.23 0.07
CA PHE A 113 6.46 -7.82 0.45
C PHE A 113 7.89 -7.30 0.37
N THR A 114 8.00 -6.07 -0.11
CA THR A 114 9.28 -5.36 -0.16
C THR A 114 9.78 -5.14 1.28
N PRO A 115 11.04 -5.49 1.61
CA PRO A 115 11.58 -5.22 2.93
C PRO A 115 11.46 -3.74 3.30
N TYR A 116 11.04 -3.43 4.52
CA TYR A 116 10.74 -2.05 4.92
C TYR A 116 11.94 -1.09 4.75
N SER A 117 13.17 -1.55 4.98
CA SER A 117 14.39 -0.77 4.71
C SER A 117 14.56 -0.35 3.26
N VAL A 118 14.06 -1.15 2.31
CA VAL A 118 14.03 -0.81 0.88
C VAL A 118 12.95 0.25 0.64
N CYS A 119 11.78 0.11 1.25
CA CYS A 119 10.72 1.11 1.19
C CYS A 119 11.19 2.47 1.72
N GLN A 120 11.93 2.50 2.85
CA GLN A 120 12.53 3.72 3.40
C GLN A 120 13.52 4.36 2.41
N CYS A 121 14.38 3.55 1.80
CA CYS A 121 15.33 4.03 0.79
C CYS A 121 14.60 4.61 -0.44
N MET A 122 13.58 3.92 -0.95
CA MET A 122 12.77 4.38 -2.07
C MET A 122 12.03 5.67 -1.74
N ALA A 123 11.43 5.76 -0.55
CA ALA A 123 10.76 6.98 -0.10
C ALA A 123 11.74 8.16 -0.03
N ALA A 124 12.91 7.97 0.58
CA ALA A 124 13.93 9.01 0.72
C ALA A 124 14.47 9.50 -0.63
N ILE A 125 14.69 8.60 -1.60
CA ILE A 125 15.16 8.96 -2.96
C ILE A 125 14.11 9.78 -3.71
N ASN A 126 12.82 9.42 -3.54
CA ASN A 126 11.72 10.08 -4.24
C ASN A 126 11.22 11.35 -3.53
N THR A 127 11.75 11.71 -2.37
CA THR A 127 11.33 12.89 -1.62
C THR A 127 12.28 14.07 -1.90
N ASP A 128 11.92 14.88 -2.90
CA ASP A 128 12.52 16.22 -3.11
C ASP A 128 11.70 17.24 -2.32
N TYR A 129 12.25 17.66 -1.18
CA TYR A 129 11.56 18.53 -0.22
C TYR A 129 11.17 19.89 -0.79
N ASP A 130 12.03 20.51 -1.57
CA ASP A 130 11.76 21.82 -2.17
C ASP A 130 10.60 21.74 -3.17
N ARG A 131 10.61 20.70 -3.97
CA ARG A 131 9.56 20.40 -4.93
C ARG A 131 8.23 20.08 -4.26
N LEU A 132 8.22 19.22 -3.23
CA LEU A 132 7.01 18.88 -2.49
C LEU A 132 6.39 20.12 -1.82
N ASN A 133 7.21 20.96 -1.18
CA ASN A 133 6.73 22.20 -0.58
C ASN A 133 6.21 23.19 -1.63
N ALA A 134 6.86 23.32 -2.78
CA ALA A 134 6.37 24.15 -3.87
C ALA A 134 5.02 23.66 -4.40
N GLN A 135 4.84 22.35 -4.54
CA GLN A 135 3.57 21.73 -4.96
C GLN A 135 2.47 21.95 -3.93
N ILE A 136 2.76 21.79 -2.63
CA ILE A 136 1.79 22.10 -1.55
C ILE A 136 1.38 23.57 -1.59
N ALA A 137 2.34 24.48 -1.82
CA ALA A 137 2.05 25.90 -1.91
C ALA A 137 1.17 26.25 -3.11
N ASP A 138 1.34 25.59 -4.24
CA ASP A 138 0.59 25.80 -5.49
C ASP A 138 -0.79 25.11 -5.46
N GLN A 139 -0.83 23.82 -5.11
CA GLN A 139 -2.02 22.97 -5.26
C GLN A 139 -2.76 22.71 -3.93
N GLY A 140 -2.15 23.09 -2.80
CA GLY A 140 -2.68 22.86 -1.46
C GLY A 140 -2.43 21.46 -0.91
N PHE A 141 -1.94 20.51 -1.72
CA PHE A 141 -1.58 19.14 -1.31
C PHE A 141 -0.69 18.47 -2.35
N ILE A 142 -0.09 17.35 -1.96
CA ILE A 142 0.58 16.40 -2.85
C ILE A 142 -0.19 15.08 -2.83
N GLY A 143 -0.19 14.37 -3.97
CA GLY A 143 -0.68 13.01 -4.08
C GLY A 143 0.50 12.03 -4.14
N VAL A 144 0.35 10.88 -3.49
CA VAL A 144 1.24 9.74 -3.64
C VAL A 144 0.38 8.51 -3.95
N MET A 145 0.78 7.74 -4.95
CA MET A 145 0.05 6.55 -5.36
C MET A 145 0.95 5.32 -5.38
N ASP A 146 0.41 4.23 -4.84
CA ASP A 146 1.00 2.89 -4.97
C ASP A 146 -0.05 1.95 -5.60
N PRO A 147 0.13 1.54 -6.87
CA PRO A 147 -0.82 0.70 -7.62
C PRO A 147 -0.75 -0.79 -7.27
N ALA A 148 0.21 -1.20 -6.42
CA ALA A 148 0.38 -2.56 -5.91
C ALA A 148 0.84 -2.50 -4.44
N CYS A 149 0.03 -1.81 -3.62
CA CYS A 149 0.44 -1.28 -2.32
C CYS A 149 0.81 -2.33 -1.28
N GLY A 150 0.47 -3.60 -1.48
CA GLY A 150 0.71 -4.58 -0.45
C GLY A 150 0.07 -4.18 0.88
N ALA A 151 0.77 -4.36 1.98
CA ALA A 151 0.35 -3.89 3.30
C ALA A 151 0.57 -2.37 3.52
N GLY A 152 1.01 -1.63 2.51
CA GLY A 152 1.20 -0.18 2.58
C GLY A 152 2.59 0.27 3.03
N ALA A 153 3.57 -0.61 3.09
CA ALA A 153 4.91 -0.33 3.62
C ALA A 153 5.58 0.89 2.97
N LEU A 154 5.46 1.05 1.65
CA LEU A 154 6.05 2.17 0.92
C LEU A 154 5.35 3.49 1.24
N LEU A 155 4.02 3.48 1.35
CA LEU A 155 3.23 4.66 1.73
C LEU A 155 3.50 5.08 3.18
N VAL A 156 3.66 4.10 4.09
CA VAL A 156 4.09 4.34 5.48
C VAL A 156 5.47 4.98 5.52
N ALA A 157 6.43 4.45 4.77
CA ALA A 157 7.77 5.03 4.67
C ALA A 157 7.73 6.47 4.13
N PHE A 158 6.92 6.74 3.10
CA PHE A 158 6.75 8.08 2.55
C PHE A 158 6.13 9.07 3.55
N ALA A 159 5.13 8.64 4.33
CA ALA A 159 4.56 9.47 5.39
C ALA A 159 5.63 9.89 6.43
N ASN A 160 6.49 8.94 6.83
CA ASN A 160 7.58 9.21 7.77
C ASN A 160 8.66 10.12 7.17
N GLU A 161 8.97 10.01 5.87
CA GLU A 161 9.86 10.95 5.19
C GLU A 161 9.25 12.36 5.12
N CYS A 162 7.95 12.49 4.86
CA CYS A 162 7.26 13.78 4.93
C CYS A 162 7.37 14.42 6.32
N GLU A 163 7.18 13.65 7.39
CA GLU A 163 7.32 14.14 8.77
C GLU A 163 8.76 14.61 9.05
N LYS A 164 9.78 13.85 8.65
CA LYS A 164 11.20 14.25 8.76
C LYS A 164 11.49 15.55 8.02
N ALA A 165 10.77 15.81 6.93
CA ALA A 165 10.84 17.04 6.13
C ALA A 165 10.04 18.21 6.73
N GLY A 166 9.32 18.02 7.82
CA GLY A 166 8.42 19.02 8.40
C GLY A 166 7.12 19.21 7.61
N ILE A 167 6.78 18.28 6.70
CA ILE A 167 5.51 18.28 5.97
C ILE A 167 4.46 17.55 6.81
N ASN A 168 3.39 18.25 7.16
CA ASN A 168 2.26 17.65 7.85
C ASN A 168 1.45 16.78 6.89
N TYR A 169 1.79 15.49 6.82
CA TYR A 169 1.16 14.55 5.90
C TYR A 169 -0.34 14.32 6.20
N HIS A 170 -0.80 14.52 7.44
CA HIS A 170 -2.23 14.38 7.78
C HIS A 170 -3.13 15.33 6.98
N HIS A 171 -2.60 16.52 6.65
CA HIS A 171 -3.36 17.59 6.00
C HIS A 171 -2.90 17.89 4.58
N SER A 172 -1.65 17.54 4.24
CA SER A 172 -1.02 17.95 2.98
C SER A 172 -0.73 16.81 2.02
N VAL A 173 -0.94 15.55 2.40
CA VAL A 173 -0.68 14.39 1.55
C VAL A 173 -1.94 13.56 1.35
N LEU A 174 -2.28 13.27 0.09
CA LEU A 174 -3.29 12.29 -0.29
C LEU A 174 -2.60 10.97 -0.61
N PHE A 175 -2.91 9.95 0.14
CA PHE A 175 -2.41 8.59 -0.08
C PHE A 175 -3.43 7.80 -0.91
N VAL A 176 -3.04 7.37 -2.10
CA VAL A 176 -3.87 6.55 -3.00
C VAL A 176 -3.22 5.18 -3.12
N ALA A 177 -3.94 4.16 -2.73
CA ALA A 177 -3.44 2.78 -2.69
C ALA A 177 -4.36 1.85 -3.47
N GLN A 178 -3.80 0.88 -4.19
CA GLN A 178 -4.58 -0.15 -4.85
C GLN A 178 -3.88 -1.50 -4.72
N ASP A 179 -4.63 -2.56 -4.43
CA ASP A 179 -4.15 -3.93 -4.45
C ASP A 179 -5.28 -4.88 -4.86
N VAL A 180 -4.93 -5.97 -5.53
CA VAL A 180 -5.88 -7.00 -5.96
C VAL A 180 -6.33 -7.88 -4.80
N ASP A 181 -5.48 -8.07 -3.80
CA ASP A 181 -5.77 -8.90 -2.63
C ASP A 181 -6.51 -8.10 -1.56
N TYR A 182 -7.71 -8.56 -1.20
CA TYR A 182 -8.55 -7.91 -0.21
C TYR A 182 -7.89 -7.79 1.17
N ILE A 183 -7.28 -8.87 1.67
CA ILE A 183 -6.70 -8.88 3.03
C ILE A 183 -5.49 -7.96 3.08
N VAL A 184 -4.65 -8.01 2.07
CA VAL A 184 -3.44 -7.20 1.96
C VAL A 184 -3.81 -5.72 1.83
N GLY A 185 -4.77 -5.37 0.97
CA GLY A 185 -5.28 -3.99 0.86
C GLY A 185 -5.94 -3.50 2.16
N MET A 186 -6.63 -4.38 2.91
CA MET A 186 -7.17 -4.02 4.23
C MET A 186 -6.07 -3.82 5.28
N MET A 187 -4.94 -4.51 5.21
CA MET A 187 -3.77 -4.21 6.04
C MET A 187 -3.23 -2.80 5.74
N CYS A 188 -3.12 -2.43 4.45
CA CYS A 188 -2.76 -1.08 4.04
C CYS A 188 -3.77 -0.03 4.59
N TYR A 189 -5.07 -0.30 4.45
CA TYR A 189 -6.12 0.57 4.98
C TYR A 189 -5.98 0.81 6.49
N LEU A 190 -5.75 -0.25 7.27
CA LEU A 190 -5.56 -0.15 8.72
C LEU A 190 -4.25 0.59 9.07
N ALA A 191 -3.14 0.31 8.37
CA ALA A 191 -1.88 1.00 8.59
C ALA A 191 -2.01 2.52 8.36
N LEU A 192 -2.57 2.93 7.22
CA LEU A 192 -2.82 4.34 6.91
C LEU A 192 -3.82 4.99 7.88
N SER A 193 -4.84 4.24 8.33
CA SER A 193 -5.82 4.73 9.30
C SER A 193 -5.19 4.97 10.67
N CYS A 194 -4.40 4.04 11.19
CA CYS A 194 -3.69 4.18 12.47
C CYS A 194 -2.66 5.32 12.44
N MET A 195 -2.02 5.56 11.30
CA MET A 195 -1.09 6.67 11.12
C MET A 195 -1.81 8.03 10.91
N GLY A 196 -3.14 8.07 10.82
CA GLY A 196 -3.87 9.29 10.53
C GLY A 196 -3.59 9.86 9.13
N CYS A 197 -3.26 9.01 8.17
CA CYS A 197 -3.07 9.40 6.77
C CYS A 197 -4.41 9.65 6.10
N ALA A 198 -4.53 10.74 5.33
CA ALA A 198 -5.68 10.94 4.46
C ALA A 198 -5.53 10.03 3.23
N GLY A 199 -6.23 8.91 3.23
CA GLY A 199 -6.02 7.83 2.28
C GLY A 199 -7.27 7.30 1.62
N ILE A 200 -7.09 6.79 0.41
CA ILE A 200 -8.09 6.09 -0.39
C ILE A 200 -7.46 4.76 -0.82
N VAL A 201 -8.05 3.65 -0.38
CA VAL A 201 -7.58 2.30 -0.70
C VAL A 201 -8.61 1.60 -1.57
N CYS A 202 -8.19 1.11 -2.72
CA CYS A 202 -9.02 0.42 -3.69
C CYS A 202 -8.65 -1.06 -3.78
N ILE A 203 -9.64 -1.94 -3.68
CA ILE A 203 -9.42 -3.38 -3.88
C ILE A 203 -9.77 -3.73 -5.32
N GLY A 204 -8.76 -4.07 -6.12
CA GLY A 204 -8.96 -4.41 -7.51
C GLY A 204 -7.69 -4.37 -8.35
N ASP A 205 -7.82 -4.84 -9.56
CA ASP A 205 -6.73 -4.88 -10.54
C ASP A 205 -6.40 -3.47 -11.05
N SER A 206 -5.21 -2.98 -10.73
CA SER A 206 -4.75 -1.64 -11.08
C SER A 206 -4.41 -1.48 -12.57
N LEU A 207 -4.20 -2.58 -13.30
CA LEU A 207 -3.96 -2.54 -14.75
C LEU A 207 -5.27 -2.49 -15.55
N LEU A 208 -6.27 -3.27 -15.13
CA LEU A 208 -7.55 -3.33 -15.83
C LEU A 208 -8.51 -2.24 -15.40
N ASN A 209 -8.44 -1.82 -14.13
CA ASN A 209 -9.36 -0.86 -13.54
C ASN A 209 -8.65 0.05 -12.53
N PRO A 210 -7.73 0.91 -12.99
CA PRO A 210 -6.99 1.80 -12.10
C PRO A 210 -7.92 2.81 -11.42
N ILE A 211 -7.72 3.02 -10.12
CA ILE A 211 -8.50 3.96 -9.31
C ILE A 211 -8.38 5.41 -9.87
N THR A 212 -7.28 5.72 -10.52
CA THR A 212 -7.00 7.04 -11.11
C THR A 212 -7.54 7.21 -12.53
N PHE A 213 -8.31 6.25 -13.07
CA PHE A 213 -8.78 6.28 -14.45
C PHE A 213 -9.58 7.54 -14.81
N HIS A 214 -10.42 8.03 -13.89
CA HIS A 214 -11.29 9.19 -14.11
C HIS A 214 -10.74 10.50 -13.53
N ASP A 215 -9.89 10.41 -12.53
CA ASP A 215 -9.19 11.52 -11.92
C ASP A 215 -7.77 11.07 -11.58
N SER A 216 -6.81 11.53 -12.36
CA SER A 216 -5.40 11.14 -12.22
C SER A 216 -4.78 11.50 -10.87
N ARG A 217 -5.39 12.41 -10.11
CA ARG A 217 -5.00 12.72 -8.72
C ARG A 217 -5.49 11.67 -7.73
N GLY A 218 -6.46 10.81 -8.13
CA GLY A 218 -7.13 9.85 -7.25
C GLY A 218 -8.05 10.47 -6.21
N LEU A 219 -8.30 11.79 -6.27
CA LEU A 219 -9.12 12.52 -5.29
C LEU A 219 -10.62 12.24 -5.44
N LEU A 220 -11.07 11.95 -6.68
CA LEU A 220 -12.46 11.68 -7.04
C LEU A 220 -12.61 10.30 -7.68
N PRO A 221 -12.34 9.22 -6.96
CA PRO A 221 -12.53 7.88 -7.50
C PRO A 221 -14.01 7.61 -7.75
N ILE A 222 -14.31 6.79 -8.76
CA ILE A 222 -15.67 6.28 -9.01
C ILE A 222 -15.78 4.91 -8.37
N ASP A 223 -16.64 4.79 -7.36
CA ASP A 223 -16.95 3.53 -6.72
C ASP A 223 -18.29 2.99 -7.22
N THR A 224 -18.23 1.91 -8.00
CA THR A 224 -19.42 1.27 -8.58
C THR A 224 -19.80 -0.03 -7.86
N ASP A 225 -18.93 -0.56 -7.02
CA ASP A 225 -19.03 -1.91 -6.46
C ASP A 225 -18.53 -2.06 -5.02
N GLY A 226 -18.38 -0.95 -4.30
CA GLY A 226 -18.00 -0.92 -2.88
C GLY A 226 -16.55 -1.28 -2.61
N ARG A 227 -15.68 -1.22 -3.64
CA ARG A 227 -14.26 -1.61 -3.54
C ARG A 227 -13.35 -0.53 -2.98
N ILE A 228 -13.84 0.71 -2.79
CA ILE A 228 -13.06 1.86 -2.34
C ILE A 228 -13.26 2.08 -0.84
N TRP A 229 -12.16 2.21 -0.10
CA TRP A 229 -12.12 2.41 1.34
C TRP A 229 -11.45 3.73 1.65
N TYR A 230 -12.16 4.59 2.36
CA TYR A 230 -11.69 5.91 2.76
C TYR A 230 -11.21 5.87 4.21
N THR A 231 -9.98 6.33 4.48
CA THR A 231 -9.48 6.41 5.86
C THR A 231 -10.25 7.45 6.67
N PRO A 232 -10.30 7.31 8.01
CA PRO A 232 -10.94 8.30 8.87
C PRO A 232 -10.47 9.73 8.63
N GLN A 233 -9.16 9.94 8.49
CA GLN A 233 -8.59 11.28 8.26
C GLN A 233 -9.13 11.92 6.97
N PHE A 234 -9.26 11.15 5.89
CA PHE A 234 -9.79 11.64 4.63
C PHE A 234 -11.26 12.09 4.73
N LEU A 235 -12.06 11.38 5.52
CA LEU A 235 -13.49 11.68 5.70
C LEU A 235 -13.74 12.80 6.72
N MET A 236 -12.90 12.91 7.76
CA MET A 236 -13.12 13.84 8.88
C MET A 236 -12.55 15.23 8.62
N ALA A 237 -11.41 15.33 7.95
CA ALA A 237 -10.70 16.58 7.81
C ALA A 237 -11.38 17.48 6.74
N PRO A 238 -11.84 18.68 7.09
CA PRO A 238 -12.67 19.53 6.23
C PRO A 238 -11.94 20.00 4.97
N GLU A 239 -10.62 20.10 5.01
CA GLU A 239 -9.81 20.45 3.85
C GLU A 239 -9.93 19.44 2.71
N TRP A 240 -10.06 18.13 3.01
CA TRP A 240 -10.25 17.12 1.98
C TRP A 240 -11.62 17.22 1.32
N ALA A 241 -12.66 17.51 2.10
CA ALA A 241 -13.99 17.79 1.56
C ALA A 241 -13.98 19.04 0.66
N GLY A 242 -13.26 20.09 1.06
CA GLY A 242 -13.07 21.30 0.27
C GLY A 242 -12.35 21.05 -1.05
N ARG A 243 -11.26 20.26 -1.03
CA ARG A 243 -10.49 19.87 -2.22
C ARG A 243 -11.33 19.02 -3.18
N GLN A 244 -12.10 18.07 -2.67
CA GLN A 244 -13.02 17.28 -3.49
C GLN A 244 -14.09 18.16 -4.15
N LEU A 245 -14.66 19.12 -3.41
CA LEU A 245 -15.64 20.03 -3.96
C LEU A 245 -15.03 20.91 -5.07
N ALA A 246 -13.86 21.49 -4.84
CA ALA A 246 -13.14 22.27 -5.84
C ALA A 246 -12.84 21.41 -7.10
N ALA A 247 -12.33 20.20 -6.93
CA ALA A 247 -12.05 19.29 -8.04
C ALA A 247 -13.30 18.93 -8.85
N ARG A 248 -14.46 18.73 -8.18
CA ARG A 248 -15.73 18.50 -8.87
C ARG A 248 -16.20 19.74 -9.65
N MET A 249 -16.03 20.93 -9.07
CA MET A 249 -16.37 22.19 -9.76
C MET A 249 -15.51 22.39 -11.01
N ASP A 250 -14.23 22.09 -10.94
CA ASP A 250 -13.31 22.14 -12.08
C ASP A 250 -13.72 21.18 -13.20
N LEU A 251 -14.09 19.95 -12.85
CA LEU A 251 -14.62 18.99 -13.81
C LEU A 251 -15.91 19.50 -14.50
N PHE A 252 -16.80 20.16 -13.76
CA PHE A 252 -18.01 20.77 -14.34
C PHE A 252 -17.71 22.00 -15.19
N ALA A 253 -16.79 22.86 -14.75
CA ALA A 253 -16.46 24.09 -15.47
C ALA A 253 -15.71 23.82 -16.79
N HIS A 254 -14.87 22.81 -16.81
CA HIS A 254 -14.13 22.36 -17.99
C HIS A 254 -14.81 21.19 -18.70
N GLY A 255 -16.06 20.91 -18.33
CA GLY A 255 -16.86 19.75 -18.63
C GLY A 255 -16.81 19.24 -20.05
N GLY A 256 -16.27 18.06 -20.20
CA GLY A 256 -16.40 17.24 -21.40
C GLY A 256 -15.31 17.39 -22.45
N ARG A 257 -14.27 18.18 -22.23
CA ARG A 257 -13.08 18.13 -23.07
C ARG A 257 -12.00 17.27 -22.40
N SER A 258 -12.20 15.97 -22.41
CA SER A 258 -11.08 15.03 -22.44
C SER A 258 -10.30 15.32 -23.72
N LYS A 259 -9.30 16.17 -23.64
CA LYS A 259 -8.27 16.27 -24.66
C LYS A 259 -7.35 15.05 -24.53
N ARG A 260 -7.87 13.89 -24.86
CA ARG A 260 -7.08 12.80 -25.39
C ARG A 260 -7.48 12.66 -26.85
N GLU A 261 -6.99 13.55 -27.69
CA GLU A 261 -6.65 13.12 -29.03
C GLU A 261 -5.48 12.14 -28.84
N PRO A 262 -5.60 10.88 -29.29
CA PRO A 262 -4.44 10.02 -29.35
C PRO A 262 -3.45 10.73 -30.28
N GLU A 263 -2.25 11.03 -29.80
CA GLU A 263 -1.14 11.36 -30.69
C GLU A 263 -1.10 10.27 -31.76
N PRO A 264 -1.04 10.60 -33.03
CA PRO A 264 -0.88 9.63 -34.09
C PRO A 264 0.41 8.87 -33.79
N ALA A 265 0.29 7.57 -33.57
CA ALA A 265 1.40 6.68 -33.37
C ALA A 265 2.43 6.96 -34.50
N ALA A 266 3.60 7.42 -34.12
CA ALA A 266 4.73 7.49 -35.02
C ALA A 266 4.99 6.06 -35.50
N ASP A 267 4.74 5.83 -36.77
CA ASP A 267 4.93 4.57 -37.48
C ASP A 267 6.42 4.38 -37.72
N GLU A 268 7.15 3.93 -36.67
CA GLU A 268 8.49 3.36 -36.80
C GLU A 268 8.63 2.20 -35.81
N THR A 269 8.12 1.06 -36.23
CA THR A 269 8.45 -0.22 -35.60
C THR A 269 9.81 -0.67 -36.14
N PRO A 270 10.89 -0.72 -35.35
CA PRO A 270 12.07 -1.48 -35.72
C PRO A 270 11.69 -2.96 -35.69
N ALA A 271 11.87 -3.64 -36.81
CA ALA A 271 11.65 -5.07 -36.95
C ALA A 271 12.50 -5.83 -35.91
N ILE A 272 11.85 -6.40 -34.90
CA ILE A 272 12.49 -7.33 -33.97
C ILE A 272 12.73 -8.64 -34.72
N ALA A 273 14.00 -9.00 -34.91
CA ALA A 273 14.38 -10.29 -35.46
C ALA A 273 13.91 -11.42 -34.51
N PRO A 274 13.46 -12.58 -35.05
CA PRO A 274 12.98 -13.66 -34.21
C PRO A 274 14.12 -14.23 -33.36
N PRO A 275 13.85 -14.65 -32.10
CA PRO A 275 14.88 -15.19 -31.22
C PRO A 275 15.42 -16.49 -31.76
N SER A 276 16.74 -16.56 -31.90
CA SER A 276 17.47 -17.77 -32.24
C SER A 276 17.23 -18.85 -31.20
N GLN A 277 16.90 -20.04 -31.66
CA GLN A 277 16.68 -21.22 -30.81
C GLN A 277 17.96 -21.54 -30.00
N ILE A 278 17.85 -21.43 -28.69
CA ILE A 278 18.86 -21.88 -27.74
C ILE A 278 18.74 -23.42 -27.64
N GLN A 279 19.72 -24.14 -28.14
CA GLN A 279 19.84 -25.57 -27.88
C GLN A 279 20.34 -25.83 -26.47
N PRO A 280 19.85 -26.87 -25.75
CA PRO A 280 20.33 -27.19 -24.42
C PRO A 280 21.79 -27.71 -24.46
N PRO A 281 22.65 -27.39 -23.50
CA PRO A 281 24.02 -27.92 -23.45
C PRO A 281 24.01 -29.39 -23.06
N THR A 282 24.77 -30.18 -23.85
CA THR A 282 25.14 -31.57 -23.54
C THR A 282 26.12 -31.59 -22.37
N ALA A 283 25.88 -32.52 -21.45
CA ALA A 283 26.76 -32.83 -20.32
C ALA A 283 28.09 -33.42 -20.79
N ALA A 284 29.19 -32.91 -20.30
CA ALA A 284 30.44 -33.48 -19.86
C ALA A 284 31.58 -32.47 -20.06
N GLU A 285 32.23 -32.08 -18.95
CA GLU A 285 33.66 -32.17 -18.72
C GLU A 285 34.10 -31.32 -17.54
N GLU A 286 34.58 -32.00 -16.55
CA GLU A 286 35.74 -31.81 -15.67
C GLU A 286 36.01 -30.43 -14.98
N ALA A 287 36.23 -30.59 -13.68
CA ALA A 287 36.61 -29.59 -12.68
C ALA A 287 37.95 -28.89 -13.00
N GLU A 288 37.92 -27.56 -12.96
CA GLU A 288 39.11 -26.75 -12.69
C GLU A 288 38.85 -25.75 -11.54
N THR A 289 39.88 -25.62 -10.70
CA THR A 289 39.95 -24.86 -9.44
C THR A 289 39.74 -23.36 -9.64
N PRO A 290 39.19 -22.62 -8.64
CA PRO A 290 38.95 -21.19 -8.77
C PRO A 290 40.21 -20.35 -8.62
N VAL A 291 40.48 -19.53 -9.62
CA VAL A 291 41.48 -18.47 -9.58
C VAL A 291 40.86 -17.27 -8.87
N VAL A 292 41.48 -16.84 -7.77
CA VAL A 292 41.13 -15.61 -7.04
C VAL A 292 41.61 -14.41 -7.88
N ILE A 293 40.67 -13.65 -8.43
CA ILE A 293 40.94 -12.38 -9.10
C ILE A 293 40.56 -11.26 -8.12
N SER A 294 41.54 -10.44 -7.71
CA SER A 294 41.35 -9.23 -6.95
C SER A 294 40.64 -8.18 -7.82
N PRO A 295 39.65 -7.42 -7.32
CA PRO A 295 38.98 -6.41 -8.12
C PRO A 295 39.87 -5.18 -8.34
N GLU A 296 40.03 -4.77 -9.60
CA GLU A 296 40.52 -3.42 -9.96
C GLU A 296 39.45 -2.37 -9.56
N PRO A 297 39.86 -1.13 -9.22
CA PRO A 297 38.91 -0.08 -8.86
C PRO A 297 38.10 0.38 -10.06
N GLU A 298 36.79 0.18 -9.97
CA GLU A 298 35.83 0.69 -10.96
C GLU A 298 35.82 2.22 -10.99
N LYS A 299 35.85 2.78 -12.19
CA LYS A 299 35.60 4.21 -12.43
C LYS A 299 34.17 4.56 -12.03
N PRO A 300 33.90 5.78 -11.54
CA PRO A 300 32.55 6.19 -11.22
C PRO A 300 31.66 6.14 -12.47
N VAL A 301 30.63 5.34 -12.39
CA VAL A 301 29.53 5.32 -13.38
C VAL A 301 28.75 6.62 -13.15
N GLU A 302 28.68 7.48 -14.16
CA GLU A 302 27.74 8.60 -14.18
C GLU A 302 26.34 8.00 -13.98
N ALA A 303 25.65 8.47 -12.96
CA ALA A 303 24.27 8.08 -12.70
C ALA A 303 23.40 8.56 -13.88
N GLU A 304 22.92 7.64 -14.71
CA GLU A 304 21.78 7.93 -15.55
C GLU A 304 20.62 8.32 -14.65
N GLU A 305 20.12 9.53 -14.81
CA GLU A 305 18.88 10.00 -14.18
C GLU A 305 17.75 9.06 -14.64
N THR A 306 17.44 8.08 -13.82
CA THR A 306 16.20 7.33 -13.96
C THR A 306 15.09 8.28 -13.58
N ALA A 307 14.46 8.87 -14.59
CA ALA A 307 13.31 9.74 -14.44
C ALA A 307 12.14 8.92 -13.89
N TYR A 308 11.95 8.96 -12.57
CA TYR A 308 10.67 8.60 -11.96
C TYR A 308 9.68 9.69 -12.36
N GLY A 309 8.69 9.31 -13.17
CA GLY A 309 7.73 10.26 -13.71
C GLY A 309 6.64 10.58 -12.68
N ASP A 310 6.42 11.87 -12.48
CA ASP A 310 5.11 12.31 -12.01
C ASP A 310 4.10 12.11 -13.14
N ASN A 311 2.85 11.87 -12.80
CA ASN A 311 1.79 12.05 -13.78
C ASN A 311 1.63 13.56 -14.10
N GLU A 312 0.85 13.91 -15.12
CA GLU A 312 0.61 15.28 -15.59
C GLU A 312 0.08 16.25 -14.51
N PHE A 313 -0.30 15.75 -13.32
CA PHE A 313 -0.80 16.51 -12.18
C PHE A 313 0.19 16.50 -10.99
N GLY A 314 1.41 16.02 -11.19
CA GLY A 314 2.45 16.03 -10.16
C GLY A 314 2.26 15.04 -9.03
N GLN A 315 1.45 14.00 -9.22
CA GLN A 315 1.32 12.92 -8.24
C GLN A 315 2.53 11.98 -8.34
N LEU A 316 3.17 11.71 -7.21
CA LEU A 316 4.25 10.73 -7.12
C LEU A 316 3.69 9.32 -7.31
N MET A 317 4.30 8.57 -8.24
CA MET A 317 3.96 7.18 -8.51
C MET A 317 5.10 6.29 -8.05
N PHE A 318 4.78 5.27 -7.26
CA PHE A 318 5.69 4.18 -6.95
C PHE A 318 5.39 2.99 -7.86
N PHE A 319 6.39 2.53 -8.61
CA PHE A 319 6.31 1.39 -9.53
C PHE A 319 7.21 0.25 -9.08
#